data_f642b5cecffe41dffb1ed000ba74eb4e
#
_entry.id   f642b5cecffe41dffb1ed000ba74eb4e
#
_cell.length_a   1.000
_cell.length_b   1.000
_cell.length_c   1.000
_cell.angle_alpha   90.00
_cell.angle_beta   90.00
_cell.angle_gamma   90.00
#
_symmetry.space_group_name_H-M   'P 1'
#
loop_
_entity.id
_entity.type
_entity.pdbx_description
1 polymer ?
#
loop_
_entity_poly.entity_id
_entity_poly.type
_entity_poly.pdbx_seq_one_letter_code
_entity_poly.pdbx_strand_id
1 'polypeptide(L)'
;MKKKATTKRHKQNKYFENDSDENFYYIAGYTDGGAPYGITREEIIAQELKFRGAVKKDARKAAELIHIAIADIAEKLTGQTKKENIRETMANFFREENNRLSYQNMIVADLLGEVVGIVIIYPGEVASRLDEPILKQLRKKRRNEVIFLDKEADEGDFYIDTVCVDDRFRGRGIGTMLLKEAEKAASQKGYSRLSLNVAQDNPIAKKLYESIGCKKDKVIKINEHPYDYMVKIL
;
A
#
# COMPACT_ATOMS: atom_id res chain seq x y z
N MET A 1 -32.59 -24.96 -39.00
CA MET A 1 -31.32 -24.22 -38.88
C MET A 1 -31.12 -23.82 -37.40
N LYS A 2 -30.24 -24.51 -36.70
CA LYS A 2 -29.93 -24.22 -35.28
C LYS A 2 -28.65 -23.37 -35.22
N LYS A 3 -28.72 -22.11 -34.73
CA LYS A 3 -27.57 -21.27 -34.52
C LYS A 3 -26.82 -21.75 -33.24
N LYS A 4 -25.56 -22.12 -33.42
CA LYS A 4 -24.63 -22.43 -32.32
C LYS A 4 -24.23 -21.14 -31.64
N ALA A 5 -24.55 -21.02 -30.35
CA ALA A 5 -24.03 -19.99 -29.46
C ALA A 5 -22.57 -20.32 -29.13
N THR A 6 -21.65 -19.44 -29.50
CA THR A 6 -20.21 -19.56 -29.19
C THR A 6 -19.98 -18.99 -27.80
N THR A 7 -19.85 -19.87 -26.84
CA THR A 7 -19.48 -19.51 -25.45
C THR A 7 -18.02 -19.10 -25.42
N LYS A 8 -17.74 -17.81 -25.19
CA LYS A 8 -16.39 -17.33 -24.92
C LYS A 8 -15.94 -17.92 -23.56
N ARG A 9 -15.10 -18.96 -23.61
CA ARG A 9 -14.39 -19.46 -22.45
C ARG A 9 -13.44 -18.38 -21.95
N HIS A 10 -13.66 -17.87 -20.75
CA HIS A 10 -12.67 -17.15 -19.97
C HIS A 10 -11.47 -18.08 -19.80
N LYS A 11 -10.30 -17.64 -20.29
CA LYS A 11 -9.03 -18.30 -19.97
C LYS A 11 -8.80 -18.13 -18.46
N GLN A 12 -9.16 -19.12 -17.66
CA GLN A 12 -8.71 -19.25 -16.29
C GLN A 12 -7.20 -19.43 -16.30
N ASN A 13 -6.51 -18.56 -15.57
CA ASN A 13 -5.07 -18.56 -15.38
C ASN A 13 -4.66 -19.90 -14.73
N LYS A 14 -4.04 -20.78 -15.50
CA LYS A 14 -3.64 -22.13 -15.12
C LYS A 14 -2.15 -22.13 -14.73
N TYR A 15 -1.74 -21.22 -13.85
CA TYR A 15 -0.41 -21.26 -13.25
C TYR A 15 -0.56 -21.88 -11.85
N PHE A 16 -0.03 -23.08 -11.70
CA PHE A 16 -0.10 -23.87 -10.47
C PHE A 16 0.84 -23.26 -9.42
N GLU A 17 0.35 -23.05 -8.18
CA GLU A 17 1.10 -22.51 -7.04
C GLU A 17 2.34 -23.32 -6.62
N ASN A 18 2.57 -24.51 -7.18
CA ASN A 18 3.63 -25.43 -6.80
C ASN A 18 4.96 -25.27 -7.58
N ASP A 19 4.99 -24.43 -8.61
CA ASP A 19 6.15 -24.29 -9.51
C ASP A 19 6.68 -22.85 -9.50
N SER A 20 6.93 -22.28 -8.33
CA SER A 20 7.51 -20.94 -8.17
C SER A 20 8.50 -20.91 -7.00
N ASP A 21 9.48 -20.03 -7.08
CA ASP A 21 10.46 -19.78 -6.01
C ASP A 21 10.74 -18.29 -5.83
N GLU A 22 11.81 -17.92 -5.14
CA GLU A 22 12.20 -16.53 -4.92
C GLU A 22 12.61 -15.79 -6.21
N ASN A 23 13.06 -16.49 -7.25
CA ASN A 23 13.52 -15.94 -8.52
C ASN A 23 12.48 -16.10 -9.63
N PHE A 24 11.76 -17.22 -9.64
CA PHE A 24 10.80 -17.54 -10.67
C PHE A 24 9.36 -17.30 -10.21
N TYR A 25 8.60 -16.59 -11.02
CA TYR A 25 7.15 -16.48 -10.89
C TYR A 25 6.48 -17.80 -11.30
N TYR A 26 7.04 -18.45 -12.32
CA TYR A 26 6.62 -19.76 -12.82
C TYR A 26 7.84 -20.55 -13.31
N ILE A 27 8.01 -21.77 -12.83
CA ILE A 27 9.02 -22.72 -13.29
C ILE A 27 8.35 -23.67 -14.28
N ALA A 28 8.80 -23.63 -15.54
CA ALA A 28 8.28 -24.51 -16.60
C ALA A 28 8.93 -25.90 -16.57
N GLY A 29 10.12 -26.02 -15.96
CA GLY A 29 10.86 -27.26 -15.85
C GLY A 29 12.30 -27.04 -15.38
N TYR A 30 13.09 -28.12 -15.48
CA TYR A 30 14.49 -28.13 -15.13
C TYR A 30 15.32 -28.66 -16.29
N THR A 31 16.51 -28.09 -16.47
CA THR A 31 17.50 -28.62 -17.43
C THR A 31 18.04 -29.97 -16.97
N ASP A 32 18.75 -30.69 -17.82
CA ASP A 32 19.42 -31.96 -17.45
C ASP A 32 20.43 -31.78 -16.29
N GLY A 33 20.96 -30.56 -16.12
CA GLY A 33 21.82 -30.18 -15.02
C GLY A 33 21.07 -29.71 -13.74
N GLY A 34 19.74 -29.77 -13.70
CA GLY A 34 18.91 -29.42 -12.56
C GLY A 34 18.64 -27.91 -12.39
N ALA A 35 19.04 -27.05 -13.35
CA ALA A 35 18.72 -25.61 -13.27
C ALA A 35 17.28 -25.34 -13.70
N PRO A 36 16.47 -24.54 -12.93
CA PRO A 36 15.11 -24.19 -13.32
C PRO A 36 15.09 -23.29 -14.56
N TYR A 37 14.03 -23.40 -15.36
CA TYR A 37 13.70 -22.47 -16.43
C TYR A 37 12.22 -22.16 -16.40
N GLY A 38 11.86 -20.94 -16.81
CA GLY A 38 10.46 -20.47 -16.77
C GLY A 38 10.37 -18.95 -16.92
N ILE A 39 9.39 -18.36 -16.26
CA ILE A 39 9.18 -16.91 -16.24
C ILE A 39 9.71 -16.38 -14.90
N THR A 40 10.70 -15.53 -14.95
CA THR A 40 11.24 -14.87 -13.73
C THR A 40 10.26 -13.85 -13.17
N ARG A 41 10.45 -13.47 -11.89
CA ARG A 41 9.64 -12.43 -11.27
C ARG A 41 9.92 -11.05 -11.88
N GLU A 42 11.13 -10.80 -12.33
CA GLU A 42 11.50 -9.57 -13.04
C GLU A 42 10.78 -9.47 -14.40
N GLU A 43 10.77 -10.54 -15.19
CA GLU A 43 10.10 -10.57 -16.49
C GLU A 43 8.59 -10.34 -16.34
N ILE A 44 7.92 -11.04 -15.44
CA ILE A 44 6.47 -10.88 -15.26
C ILE A 44 6.12 -9.49 -14.73
N ILE A 45 6.93 -8.92 -13.84
CA ILE A 45 6.75 -7.55 -13.34
C ILE A 45 6.92 -6.55 -14.49
N ALA A 46 7.95 -6.69 -15.32
CA ALA A 46 8.19 -5.79 -16.45
C ALA A 46 7.06 -5.81 -17.49
N GLN A 47 6.41 -6.96 -17.68
CA GLN A 47 5.38 -7.13 -18.69
C GLN A 47 3.97 -6.83 -18.20
N GLU A 48 3.63 -7.21 -16.97
CA GLU A 48 2.24 -7.31 -16.52
C GLU A 48 1.91 -6.40 -15.32
N LEU A 49 2.91 -5.78 -14.66
CA LEU A 49 2.65 -4.90 -13.53
C LEU A 49 1.92 -3.64 -14.00
N LYS A 50 0.80 -3.33 -13.34
CA LYS A 50 -0.02 -2.15 -13.60
C LYS A 50 -0.29 -1.39 -12.31
N PHE A 51 -0.39 -0.06 -12.41
CA PHE A 51 -0.81 0.79 -11.29
C PHE A 51 -2.22 1.30 -11.57
N ARG A 52 -3.09 1.18 -10.58
CA ARG A 52 -4.49 1.63 -10.67
C ARG A 52 -5.01 2.12 -9.33
N GLY A 53 -6.05 2.90 -9.34
CA GLY A 53 -6.85 3.16 -8.13
C GLY A 53 -7.34 1.85 -7.53
N ALA A 54 -7.35 1.77 -6.20
CA ALA A 54 -7.90 0.63 -5.50
C ALA A 54 -9.42 0.56 -5.66
N VAL A 55 -9.97 -0.64 -5.56
CA VAL A 55 -11.42 -0.90 -5.58
C VAL A 55 -11.81 -1.78 -4.39
N LYS A 56 -13.09 -1.75 -3.99
CA LYS A 56 -13.56 -2.45 -2.78
C LYS A 56 -13.20 -3.94 -2.69
N LYS A 57 -13.03 -4.63 -3.81
CA LYS A 57 -12.61 -6.04 -3.84
C LYS A 57 -11.16 -6.26 -3.35
N ASP A 58 -10.31 -5.25 -3.40
CA ASP A 58 -8.91 -5.33 -2.99
C ASP A 58 -8.75 -5.34 -1.45
N ALA A 59 -9.84 -5.13 -0.69
CA ALA A 59 -9.85 -4.88 0.75
C ALA A 59 -9.05 -5.88 1.58
N ARG A 60 -9.12 -7.18 1.26
CA ARG A 60 -8.43 -8.20 2.04
C ARG A 60 -6.92 -8.05 1.94
N LYS A 61 -6.41 -7.92 0.71
CA LYS A 61 -4.97 -7.80 0.47
C LYS A 61 -4.43 -6.44 0.88
N ALA A 62 -5.20 -5.37 0.63
CA ALA A 62 -4.85 -4.03 1.09
C ALA A 62 -4.73 -3.97 2.63
N ALA A 63 -5.70 -4.53 3.37
CA ALA A 63 -5.64 -4.57 4.83
C ALA A 63 -4.45 -5.37 5.39
N GLU A 64 -4.06 -6.45 4.70
CA GLU A 64 -2.85 -7.19 5.03
C GLU A 64 -1.59 -6.33 4.86
N LEU A 65 -1.45 -5.65 3.73
CA LEU A 65 -0.29 -4.80 3.43
C LEU A 65 -0.25 -3.56 4.34
N ILE A 66 -1.39 -2.93 4.63
CA ILE A 66 -1.47 -1.84 5.61
C ILE A 66 -0.96 -2.34 6.97
N HIS A 67 -1.46 -3.48 7.46
CA HIS A 67 -1.06 -4.03 8.75
C HIS A 67 0.45 -4.33 8.82
N ILE A 68 1.06 -4.82 7.74
CA ILE A 68 2.51 -5.02 7.65
C ILE A 68 3.26 -3.69 7.76
N ALA A 69 2.75 -2.64 7.10
CA ALA A 69 3.42 -1.34 7.04
C ALA A 69 3.40 -0.58 8.38
N ILE A 70 2.26 -0.58 9.07
CA ILE A 70 2.04 0.26 10.27
C ILE A 70 2.15 -0.51 11.59
N ALA A 71 2.39 -1.83 11.52
CA ALA A 71 2.70 -2.70 12.67
C ALA A 71 1.89 -2.40 13.94
N ASP A 72 2.55 -1.87 14.97
CA ASP A 72 1.98 -1.53 16.28
C ASP A 72 0.97 -0.35 16.23
N ILE A 73 1.10 0.56 15.28
CA ILE A 73 0.10 1.64 15.06
C ILE A 73 -1.26 1.04 14.71
N ALA A 74 -1.28 -0.14 14.09
CA ALA A 74 -2.49 -0.85 13.71
C ALA A 74 -3.44 -1.12 14.89
N GLU A 75 -2.90 -1.48 16.05
CA GLU A 75 -3.67 -1.71 17.27
C GLU A 75 -4.35 -0.41 17.76
N LYS A 76 -3.63 0.72 17.69
CA LYS A 76 -4.18 2.03 18.05
C LYS A 76 -5.29 2.47 17.09
N LEU A 77 -5.07 2.34 15.79
CA LEU A 77 -6.07 2.75 14.78
C LEU A 77 -7.33 1.89 14.80
N THR A 78 -7.22 0.61 15.16
CA THR A 78 -8.37 -0.30 15.13
C THR A 78 -9.01 -0.53 16.49
N GLY A 79 -8.27 -0.27 17.59
CA GLY A 79 -8.66 -0.64 18.93
C GLY A 79 -8.82 -2.15 19.11
N GLN A 80 -8.03 -2.93 18.37
CA GLN A 80 -8.00 -4.39 18.38
C GLN A 80 -6.59 -4.87 18.66
N THR A 81 -6.44 -6.06 19.26
CA THR A 81 -5.14 -6.68 19.57
C THR A 81 -4.90 -7.97 18.79
N LYS A 82 -5.97 -8.66 18.37
CA LYS A 82 -5.85 -9.87 17.57
C LYS A 82 -5.65 -9.51 16.10
N LYS A 83 -4.66 -10.11 15.45
CA LYS A 83 -4.28 -9.82 14.05
C LYS A 83 -5.46 -9.95 13.08
N GLU A 84 -6.30 -10.97 13.26
CA GLU A 84 -7.48 -11.20 12.42
C GLU A 84 -8.47 -10.03 12.55
N ASN A 85 -8.75 -9.58 13.80
CA ASN A 85 -9.68 -8.48 14.06
C ASN A 85 -9.13 -7.14 13.56
N ILE A 86 -7.80 -6.94 13.66
CA ILE A 86 -7.12 -5.76 13.11
C ILE A 86 -7.34 -5.72 11.59
N ARG A 87 -7.00 -6.80 10.88
CA ARG A 87 -7.15 -6.91 9.43
C ARG A 87 -8.60 -6.76 8.98
N GLU A 88 -9.54 -7.36 9.69
CA GLU A 88 -10.97 -7.21 9.39
C GLU A 88 -11.43 -5.76 9.56
N THR A 89 -11.04 -5.12 10.67
CA THR A 89 -11.36 -3.70 10.94
C THR A 89 -10.78 -2.79 9.85
N MET A 90 -9.52 -3.01 9.45
CA MET A 90 -8.89 -2.27 8.35
C MET A 90 -9.57 -2.53 7.00
N ALA A 91 -9.95 -3.78 6.71
CA ALA A 91 -10.68 -4.12 5.49
C ALA A 91 -12.06 -3.45 5.44
N ASN A 92 -12.71 -3.24 6.59
CA ASN A 92 -13.97 -2.50 6.67
C ASN A 92 -13.74 -1.00 6.42
N PHE A 93 -12.76 -0.35 7.07
CA PHE A 93 -12.38 1.04 6.76
C PHE A 93 -11.99 1.20 5.29
N PHE A 94 -11.26 0.26 4.74
CA PHE A 94 -10.89 0.30 3.33
C PHE A 94 -12.12 0.34 2.40
N ARG A 95 -13.18 -0.41 2.69
CA ARG A 95 -14.41 -0.43 1.88
C ARG A 95 -15.28 0.80 2.06
N GLU A 96 -15.12 1.51 3.17
CA GLU A 96 -15.84 2.74 3.50
C GLU A 96 -15.17 3.93 2.83
N GLU A 97 -15.97 4.97 2.56
CA GLU A 97 -15.49 6.22 1.98
C GLU A 97 -15.16 7.24 3.07
N ASN A 98 -14.45 8.29 2.69
CA ASN A 98 -14.15 9.45 3.56
C ASN A 98 -13.38 9.09 4.85
N ASN A 99 -12.48 8.12 4.82
CA ASN A 99 -11.50 7.88 5.86
C ASN A 99 -10.09 7.66 5.27
N ARG A 100 -9.03 7.79 6.09
CA ARG A 100 -7.65 7.74 5.59
C ARG A 100 -7.28 6.40 4.95
N LEU A 101 -7.85 5.29 5.41
CA LEU A 101 -7.58 3.95 4.89
C LEU A 101 -8.51 3.56 3.72
N SER A 102 -9.39 4.46 3.26
CA SER A 102 -10.33 4.21 2.17
C SER A 102 -9.63 3.81 0.87
N TYR A 103 -10.26 2.91 0.11
CA TYR A 103 -9.85 2.59 -1.27
C TYR A 103 -9.73 3.82 -2.17
N GLN A 104 -10.47 4.90 -1.87
CA GLN A 104 -10.44 6.16 -2.62
C GLN A 104 -9.08 6.88 -2.53
N ASN A 105 -8.33 6.65 -1.46
CA ASN A 105 -7.04 7.26 -1.19
C ASN A 105 -5.86 6.35 -1.57
N MET A 106 -6.11 5.23 -2.28
CA MET A 106 -5.09 4.23 -2.49
C MET A 106 -4.84 3.93 -3.97
N ILE A 107 -3.56 3.85 -4.33
CA ILE A 107 -3.09 3.27 -5.58
C ILE A 107 -2.51 1.89 -5.27
N VAL A 108 -2.84 0.90 -6.08
CA VAL A 108 -2.33 -0.45 -5.95
C VAL A 108 -1.43 -0.81 -7.13
N ALA A 109 -0.39 -1.57 -6.84
CA ALA A 109 0.39 -2.29 -7.83
C ALA A 109 -0.30 -3.65 -8.06
N ASP A 110 -0.85 -3.83 -9.24
CA ASP A 110 -1.63 -5.00 -9.65
C ASP A 110 -0.80 -5.84 -10.62
N LEU A 111 -0.50 -7.05 -10.24
CA LEU A 111 0.20 -8.03 -11.06
C LEU A 111 -0.78 -9.16 -11.39
N LEU A 112 -1.27 -9.19 -12.63
CA LEU A 112 -2.22 -10.20 -13.13
C LEU A 112 -3.50 -10.34 -12.27
N GLY A 113 -3.96 -9.25 -11.65
CA GLY A 113 -5.15 -9.23 -10.80
C GLY A 113 -4.86 -9.47 -9.31
N GLU A 114 -3.60 -9.74 -8.93
CA GLU A 114 -3.15 -9.78 -7.55
C GLU A 114 -2.58 -8.42 -7.14
N VAL A 115 -3.01 -7.88 -6.00
CA VAL A 115 -2.41 -6.67 -5.42
C VAL A 115 -1.09 -7.06 -4.75
N VAL A 116 0.04 -6.58 -5.28
CA VAL A 116 1.39 -6.87 -4.78
C VAL A 116 2.04 -5.70 -4.05
N GLY A 117 1.39 -4.53 -4.06
CA GLY A 117 1.85 -3.35 -3.35
C GLY A 117 0.77 -2.28 -3.30
N ILE A 118 0.92 -1.35 -2.35
CA ILE A 118 -0.02 -0.25 -2.11
C ILE A 118 0.73 1.04 -1.81
N VAL A 119 0.11 2.17 -2.14
CA VAL A 119 0.44 3.49 -1.57
C VAL A 119 -0.86 4.21 -1.22
N ILE A 120 -0.94 4.75 0.01
CA ILE A 120 -2.04 5.58 0.49
C ILE A 120 -1.60 7.03 0.41
N ILE A 121 -2.41 7.86 -0.24
CA ILE A 121 -2.09 9.26 -0.51
C ILE A 121 -3.32 10.14 -0.36
N TYR A 122 -3.17 11.32 0.21
CA TYR A 122 -4.21 12.34 0.29
C TYR A 122 -3.62 13.73 0.59
N PRO A 123 -4.37 14.81 0.32
CA PRO A 123 -3.99 16.16 0.74
C PRO A 123 -3.88 16.29 2.26
N GLY A 124 -2.85 16.96 2.75
CA GLY A 124 -2.63 17.17 4.19
C GLY A 124 -3.75 17.93 4.88
N GLU A 125 -4.39 18.90 4.18
CA GLU A 125 -5.51 19.69 4.68
C GLU A 125 -6.79 18.87 4.97
N VAL A 126 -6.92 17.66 4.40
CA VAL A 126 -8.06 16.81 4.68
C VAL A 126 -7.78 15.74 5.72
N ALA A 127 -6.53 15.59 6.18
CA ALA A 127 -6.09 14.53 7.10
C ALA A 127 -7.00 14.40 8.33
N SER A 128 -7.21 15.50 9.07
CA SER A 128 -8.06 15.49 10.27
C SER A 128 -9.49 15.04 10.00
N ARG A 129 -10.05 15.41 8.84
CA ARG A 129 -11.39 14.96 8.43
C ARG A 129 -11.40 13.48 8.12
N LEU A 130 -10.34 12.95 7.51
CA LEU A 130 -10.21 11.53 7.20
C LEU A 130 -10.00 10.66 8.45
N ASP A 131 -9.51 11.24 9.54
CA ASP A 131 -9.34 10.55 10.83
C ASP A 131 -10.66 10.42 11.62
N GLU A 132 -11.64 11.30 11.42
CA GLU A 132 -12.89 11.33 12.21
C GLU A 132 -13.67 10.01 12.22
N PRO A 133 -13.83 9.25 11.12
CA PRO A 133 -14.52 7.95 11.17
C PRO A 133 -13.80 6.94 12.08
N ILE A 134 -12.45 6.94 12.06
CA ILE A 134 -11.62 6.08 12.91
C ILE A 134 -11.78 6.50 14.38
N LEU A 135 -11.64 7.78 14.68
CA LEU A 135 -11.84 8.33 16.02
C LEU A 135 -13.23 8.03 16.57
N LYS A 136 -14.27 8.18 15.74
CA LYS A 136 -15.65 7.84 16.11
C LYS A 136 -15.79 6.35 16.49
N GLN A 137 -15.16 5.46 15.77
CA GLN A 137 -15.18 4.03 16.09
C GLN A 137 -14.41 3.74 17.40
N LEU A 138 -13.23 4.34 17.58
CA LEU A 138 -12.44 4.18 18.79
C LEU A 138 -13.16 4.71 20.04
N ARG A 139 -13.77 5.91 19.97
CA ARG A 139 -14.56 6.49 21.07
C ARG A 139 -15.76 5.62 21.47
N LYS A 140 -16.38 4.92 20.51
CA LYS A 140 -17.44 3.95 20.83
C LYS A 140 -16.94 2.75 21.65
N LYS A 141 -15.70 2.31 21.40
CA LYS A 141 -15.07 1.18 22.11
C LYS A 141 -14.51 1.57 23.47
N ARG A 142 -13.94 2.78 23.57
CA ARG A 142 -13.20 3.28 24.76
C ARG A 142 -13.90 4.50 25.34
N ARG A 143 -15.10 4.31 25.88
CA ARG A 143 -16.06 5.38 26.28
C ARG A 143 -15.52 6.43 27.26
N ASN A 144 -14.49 6.12 28.04
CA ASN A 144 -13.95 6.98 29.10
C ASN A 144 -12.54 7.50 28.81
N GLU A 145 -12.01 7.30 27.59
CA GLU A 145 -10.66 7.73 27.22
C GLU A 145 -10.73 8.92 26.26
N VAL A 146 -9.83 9.89 26.47
CA VAL A 146 -9.58 10.94 25.49
C VAL A 146 -8.72 10.33 24.38
N ILE A 147 -9.28 10.19 23.19
CA ILE A 147 -8.61 9.57 22.04
C ILE A 147 -8.35 10.65 21.00
N PHE A 148 -7.10 10.77 20.59
CA PHE A 148 -6.66 11.62 19.51
C PHE A 148 -5.70 10.84 18.62
N LEU A 149 -5.54 11.27 17.38
CA LEU A 149 -4.49 10.84 16.46
C LEU A 149 -3.53 12.00 16.26
N ASP A 150 -2.26 11.68 16.14
CA ASP A 150 -1.22 12.68 15.93
C ASP A 150 -1.38 13.34 14.56
N LYS A 151 -1.03 14.63 14.46
CA LYS A 151 -0.98 15.32 13.17
C LYS A 151 0.24 14.82 12.37
N GLU A 152 0.01 14.11 11.29
CA GLU A 152 1.04 13.49 10.47
C GLU A 152 1.39 14.26 9.19
N ALA A 153 0.51 15.17 8.75
CA ALA A 153 0.65 15.89 7.50
C ALA A 153 0.48 17.41 7.69
N ASP A 154 1.24 18.21 6.96
CA ASP A 154 1.04 19.67 6.89
C ASP A 154 0.00 20.02 5.82
N GLU A 155 -0.70 21.13 6.05
CA GLU A 155 -1.56 21.75 5.03
C GLU A 155 -0.72 22.22 3.85
N GLY A 156 -1.23 22.01 2.63
CA GLY A 156 -0.53 22.34 1.39
C GLY A 156 0.43 21.26 0.88
N ASP A 157 0.68 20.21 1.66
CA ASP A 157 1.43 19.03 1.20
C ASP A 157 0.48 17.96 0.66
N PHE A 158 0.90 17.25 -0.38
CA PHE A 158 0.27 15.98 -0.74
C PHE A 158 0.99 14.86 0.02
N TYR A 159 0.28 14.22 0.93
CA TYR A 159 0.88 13.34 1.91
C TYR A 159 0.82 11.87 1.48
N ILE A 160 1.97 11.19 1.58
CA ILE A 160 2.06 9.74 1.49
C ILE A 160 1.96 9.18 2.92
N ASP A 161 0.81 8.60 3.22
CA ASP A 161 0.52 7.99 4.52
C ASP A 161 1.25 6.65 4.70
N THR A 162 1.12 5.77 3.72
CA THR A 162 1.63 4.41 3.79
C THR A 162 2.09 3.94 2.43
N VAL A 163 3.25 3.30 2.37
CA VAL A 163 3.69 2.52 1.20
C VAL A 163 4.14 1.14 1.65
N CYS A 164 3.65 0.10 0.98
CA CYS A 164 4.02 -1.28 1.29
C CYS A 164 4.06 -2.14 0.03
N VAL A 165 5.03 -3.05 -0.02
CA VAL A 165 5.15 -4.08 -1.06
C VAL A 165 5.14 -5.44 -0.38
N ASP A 166 4.39 -6.38 -0.92
CA ASP A 166 4.35 -7.77 -0.49
C ASP A 166 5.77 -8.35 -0.46
N ASP A 167 6.12 -9.07 0.60
CA ASP A 167 7.47 -9.58 0.86
C ASP A 167 8.02 -10.40 -0.31
N ARG A 168 7.14 -11.15 -0.99
CA ARG A 168 7.48 -11.96 -2.17
C ARG A 168 7.97 -11.13 -3.37
N PHE A 169 7.69 -9.82 -3.38
CA PHE A 169 7.98 -8.90 -4.49
C PHE A 169 8.90 -7.74 -4.09
N ARG A 170 9.43 -7.73 -2.87
CA ARG A 170 10.41 -6.73 -2.43
C ARG A 170 11.72 -6.80 -3.21
N GLY A 171 12.48 -5.71 -3.22
CA GLY A 171 13.77 -5.63 -3.91
C GLY A 171 13.70 -5.48 -5.43
N ARG A 172 12.48 -5.43 -6.01
CA ARG A 172 12.24 -5.36 -7.48
C ARG A 172 11.76 -3.98 -7.96
N GLY A 173 11.98 -2.94 -7.18
CA GLY A 173 11.67 -1.55 -7.58
C GLY A 173 10.19 -1.16 -7.48
N ILE A 174 9.27 -2.05 -7.09
CA ILE A 174 7.82 -1.76 -7.03
C ILE A 174 7.51 -0.60 -6.07
N GLY A 175 8.19 -0.54 -4.92
CA GLY A 175 8.03 0.58 -3.97
C GLY A 175 8.39 1.93 -4.60
N THR A 176 9.50 1.99 -5.33
CA THR A 176 9.91 3.19 -6.07
C THR A 176 8.88 3.57 -7.14
N MET A 177 8.31 2.59 -7.84
CA MET A 177 7.28 2.84 -8.85
C MET A 177 5.99 3.35 -8.22
N LEU A 178 5.55 2.80 -7.07
CA LEU A 178 4.40 3.31 -6.31
C LEU A 178 4.59 4.76 -5.84
N LEU A 179 5.80 5.10 -5.39
CA LEU A 179 6.14 6.48 -5.00
C LEU A 179 6.09 7.43 -6.21
N LYS A 180 6.53 7.00 -7.39
CA LYS A 180 6.40 7.79 -8.64
C LYS A 180 4.93 7.98 -9.05
N GLU A 181 4.07 6.99 -8.84
CA GLU A 181 2.63 7.17 -9.07
C GLU A 181 2.01 8.16 -8.06
N ALA A 182 2.47 8.16 -6.80
CA ALA A 182 2.09 9.17 -5.82
C ALA A 182 2.52 10.59 -6.24
N GLU A 183 3.76 10.77 -6.71
CA GLU A 183 4.25 12.05 -7.27
C GLU A 183 3.40 12.54 -8.44
N LYS A 184 3.10 11.63 -9.37
CA LYS A 184 2.25 11.92 -10.53
C LYS A 184 0.84 12.35 -10.11
N ALA A 185 0.25 11.65 -9.12
CA ALA A 185 -1.05 12.00 -8.58
C ALA A 185 -1.04 13.37 -7.88
N ALA A 186 0.01 13.70 -7.12
CA ALA A 186 0.20 15.01 -6.50
C ALA A 186 0.27 16.12 -7.54
N SER A 187 1.14 15.96 -8.55
CA SER A 187 1.29 16.94 -9.63
C SER A 187 -0.01 17.14 -10.43
N GLN A 188 -0.75 16.07 -10.73
CA GLN A 188 -2.04 16.16 -11.42
C GLN A 188 -3.11 16.91 -10.63
N LYS A 189 -2.99 16.91 -9.29
CA LYS A 189 -3.86 17.67 -8.38
C LYS A 189 -3.36 19.09 -8.11
N GLY A 190 -2.22 19.50 -8.69
CA GLY A 190 -1.65 20.84 -8.55
C GLY A 190 -0.83 21.04 -7.28
N TYR A 191 -0.44 19.99 -6.57
CA TYR A 191 0.45 20.10 -5.41
C TYR A 191 1.91 20.22 -5.88
N SER A 192 2.65 21.14 -5.26
CA SER A 192 4.08 21.34 -5.48
C SER A 192 4.97 20.68 -4.44
N ARG A 193 4.37 20.13 -3.38
CA ARG A 193 5.07 19.47 -2.27
C ARG A 193 4.47 18.09 -2.01
N LEU A 194 5.32 17.08 -2.00
CA LEU A 194 4.99 15.72 -1.58
C LEU A 194 5.68 15.47 -0.24
N SER A 195 4.97 14.98 0.76
CA SER A 195 5.53 14.68 2.07
C SER A 195 5.24 13.27 2.53
N LEU A 196 6.04 12.78 3.46
CA LEU A 196 5.89 11.50 4.13
C LEU A 196 6.62 11.50 5.47
N ASN A 197 6.30 10.52 6.30
CA ASN A 197 7.00 10.28 7.56
C ASN A 197 7.79 8.97 7.50
N VAL A 198 9.01 8.99 8.02
CA VAL A 198 9.82 7.79 8.19
C VAL A 198 10.33 7.69 9.62
N ALA A 199 10.12 6.54 10.26
CA ALA A 199 10.65 6.27 11.59
C ALA A 199 12.18 6.38 11.58
N GLN A 200 12.77 7.02 12.58
CA GLN A 200 14.23 7.27 12.60
C GLN A 200 15.07 5.98 12.70
N ASP A 201 14.45 4.91 13.15
CA ASP A 201 15.06 3.56 13.22
C ASP A 201 14.82 2.73 11.95
N ASN A 202 14.24 3.32 10.88
CA ASN A 202 14.04 2.66 9.58
C ASN A 202 14.97 3.24 8.48
N PRO A 203 16.28 2.91 8.51
CA PRO A 203 17.26 3.47 7.56
C PRO A 203 17.02 2.97 6.12
N ILE A 204 16.38 1.81 5.94
CA ILE A 204 16.08 1.24 4.62
C ILE A 204 15.05 2.10 3.91
N ALA A 205 13.93 2.39 4.58
CA ALA A 205 12.90 3.25 4.02
C ALA A 205 13.42 4.69 3.80
N LYS A 206 14.21 5.21 4.75
CA LYS A 206 14.83 6.54 4.61
C LYS A 206 15.69 6.64 3.35
N LYS A 207 16.58 5.67 3.11
CA LYS A 207 17.40 5.63 1.88
C LYS A 207 16.55 5.57 0.61
N LEU A 208 15.45 4.81 0.63
CA LEU A 208 14.52 4.77 -0.49
C LEU A 208 13.94 6.16 -0.78
N TYR A 209 13.46 6.86 0.25
CA TYR A 209 12.87 8.19 0.09
C TYR A 209 13.90 9.24 -0.34
N GLU A 210 15.11 9.20 0.21
CA GLU A 210 16.23 10.05 -0.23
C GLU A 210 16.59 9.79 -1.71
N SER A 211 16.56 8.54 -2.16
CA SER A 211 16.88 8.16 -3.54
C SER A 211 15.89 8.71 -4.59
N ILE A 212 14.66 9.01 -4.17
CA ILE A 212 13.65 9.65 -5.04
C ILE A 212 13.61 11.18 -4.87
N GLY A 213 14.52 11.75 -4.08
CA GLY A 213 14.69 13.20 -3.91
C GLY A 213 13.98 13.82 -2.70
N CYS A 214 13.43 13.01 -1.79
CA CYS A 214 12.90 13.50 -0.52
C CYS A 214 14.05 13.96 0.39
N LYS A 215 13.84 15.08 1.08
CA LYS A 215 14.79 15.64 2.07
C LYS A 215 14.07 15.80 3.41
N LYS A 216 14.80 15.59 4.49
CA LYS A 216 14.28 15.83 5.84
C LYS A 216 13.99 17.33 6.00
N ASP A 217 12.79 17.65 6.43
CA ASP A 217 12.31 19.00 6.73
C ASP A 217 12.32 19.23 8.25
N LYS A 218 11.70 18.35 9.01
CA LYS A 218 11.58 18.43 10.47
C LYS A 218 11.49 17.06 11.12
N VAL A 219 11.43 17.04 12.45
CA VAL A 219 11.07 15.85 13.24
C VAL A 219 9.69 16.05 13.82
N ILE A 220 8.86 15.03 13.73
CA ILE A 220 7.56 14.95 14.40
C ILE A 220 7.51 13.72 15.29
N LYS A 221 6.54 13.69 16.21
CA LYS A 221 6.24 12.49 17.00
C LYS A 221 4.94 11.88 16.50
N ILE A 222 4.97 10.57 16.28
CA ILE A 222 3.79 9.76 16.00
C ILE A 222 3.82 8.63 17.01
N ASN A 223 2.77 8.52 17.81
CA ASN A 223 2.68 7.49 18.82
C ASN A 223 3.87 7.49 19.81
N GLU A 224 4.32 8.69 20.24
CA GLU A 224 5.50 8.95 21.11
C GLU A 224 6.86 8.59 20.44
N HIS A 225 6.88 8.01 19.25
CA HIS A 225 8.11 7.70 18.51
C HIS A 225 8.53 8.86 17.59
N PRO A 226 9.83 9.12 17.45
CA PRO A 226 10.32 10.17 16.55
C PRO A 226 10.34 9.71 15.09
N TYR A 227 9.80 10.56 14.22
CA TYR A 227 9.80 10.40 12.77
C TYR A 227 10.47 11.58 12.09
N ASP A 228 11.22 11.32 11.04
CA ASP A 228 11.67 12.36 10.12
C ASP A 228 10.52 12.66 9.15
N TYR A 229 10.00 13.89 9.19
CA TYR A 229 9.10 14.43 8.18
C TYR A 229 9.93 14.77 6.96
N MET A 230 9.71 14.08 5.87
CA MET A 230 10.48 14.26 4.64
C MET A 230 9.62 14.88 3.55
N VAL A 231 10.22 15.77 2.76
CA VAL A 231 9.54 16.53 1.71
C VAL A 231 10.32 16.43 0.40
N LYS A 232 9.56 16.30 -0.70
CA LYS A 232 10.05 16.49 -2.07
C LYS A 232 9.29 17.63 -2.73
N ILE A 233 10.02 18.55 -3.35
CA ILE A 233 9.44 19.56 -4.25
C ILE A 233 9.25 18.91 -5.62
N LEU A 234 8.04 19.06 -6.19
CA LEU A 234 7.60 18.46 -7.45
C LEU A 234 7.79 19.42 -8.63
#